data_acd8cae4c2f837649e30ad980558928b
#
_entry.id   acd8cae4c2f837649e30ad980558928b
#
_cell.length_a   1.000
_cell.length_b   1.000
_cell.length_c   1.000
_cell.angle_alpha   90.00
_cell.angle_beta   90.00
_cell.angle_gamma   90.00
#
_symmetry.space_group_name_H-M   'P 1'
#
loop_
_entity.id
_entity.type
_entity.pdbx_description
1 polymer ?
#
loop_
_entity_poly.entity_id
_entity_poly.type
_entity_poly.pdbx_seq_one_letter_code
_entity_poly.pdbx_strand_id
1 'polypeptide(L)' 'MTIKEIEALSGMSRANIRYYETEGFLSPERRENGYRDYSEEDLETLKRIKLLRLLGVSLADIKAA' A
#
# COMPACT_ATOMS: atom_id res chain seq x y z
N MET A 1 -3.26 -3.49 10.79
CA MET A 1 -1.82 -3.18 10.97
C MET A 1 -1.60 -1.69 11.03
N THR A 2 -0.66 -1.25 11.86
CA THR A 2 -0.23 0.14 11.88
C THR A 2 0.63 0.45 10.67
N ILE A 3 0.88 1.74 10.42
CA ILE A 3 1.79 2.16 9.33
C ILE A 3 3.20 1.60 9.54
N LYS A 4 3.67 1.53 10.77
CA LYS A 4 4.98 0.94 11.09
C LYS A 4 5.04 -0.54 10.73
N GLU A 5 3.99 -1.27 11.07
CA GLU A 5 3.91 -2.72 10.79
C GLU A 5 3.88 -2.99 9.28
N ILE A 6 3.03 -2.27 8.56
CA ILE A 6 2.92 -2.50 7.11
C ILE A 6 4.17 -2.03 6.36
N GLU A 7 4.84 -0.99 6.87
CA GLU A 7 6.15 -0.56 6.36
C GLU A 7 7.17 -1.70 6.42
N ALA A 8 7.27 -2.31 7.59
CA ALA A 8 8.21 -3.41 7.83
C ALA A 8 7.87 -4.64 6.98
N LEU A 9 6.60 -5.00 6.92
CA LEU A 9 6.16 -6.21 6.22
C LEU A 9 6.18 -6.07 4.70
N SER A 10 5.90 -4.88 4.18
CA SER A 10 5.88 -4.64 2.73
C SER A 10 7.26 -4.29 2.17
N GLY A 11 8.15 -3.82 3.01
CA GLY A 11 9.44 -3.31 2.58
C GLY A 11 9.35 -1.99 1.83
N MET A 12 8.25 -1.26 1.99
CA MET A 12 8.04 0.03 1.36
C MET A 12 8.10 1.16 2.37
N SER A 13 8.52 2.35 1.94
CA SER A 13 8.56 3.52 2.80
C SER A 13 7.15 4.03 3.10
N ARG A 14 7.02 4.73 4.21
CA ARG A 14 5.76 5.37 4.61
C ARG A 14 5.25 6.31 3.51
N ALA A 15 6.14 7.09 2.91
CA ALA A 15 5.77 8.02 1.85
C ALA A 15 5.16 7.29 0.64
N ASN A 16 5.76 6.17 0.24
CA ASN A 16 5.25 5.37 -0.87
C ASN A 16 3.90 4.74 -0.54
N ILE A 17 3.74 4.22 0.67
CA ILE A 17 2.48 3.62 1.09
C ILE A 17 1.36 4.66 1.04
N ARG A 18 1.60 5.86 1.55
CA ARG A 18 0.63 6.96 1.50
C ARG A 18 0.33 7.40 0.08
N TYR A 19 1.34 7.41 -0.78
CA TYR A 19 1.16 7.73 -2.19
C TYR A 19 0.20 6.73 -2.85
N TYR A 20 0.40 5.43 -2.62
CA TYR A 20 -0.48 4.41 -3.20
C TYR A 20 -1.89 4.48 -2.61
N GLU A 21 -2.03 4.84 -1.35
CA GLU A 21 -3.33 5.10 -0.75
C GLU A 21 -4.03 6.26 -1.46
N THR A 22 -3.32 7.36 -1.70
CA THR A 22 -3.83 8.53 -2.42
C THR A 22 -4.26 8.17 -3.84
N GLU A 23 -3.53 7.27 -4.49
CA GLU A 23 -3.84 6.81 -5.84
C GLU A 23 -4.97 5.79 -5.89
N GLY A 24 -5.52 5.41 -4.74
CA GLY A 24 -6.68 4.53 -4.68
C GLY A 24 -6.37 3.05 -4.65
N PHE A 25 -5.11 2.65 -4.48
CA PHE A 25 -4.75 1.23 -4.39
C PHE A 25 -5.07 0.63 -3.03
N LEU A 26 -5.10 1.46 -1.98
CA LEU A 26 -5.33 1.02 -0.61
C LEU A 26 -6.52 1.76 -0.02
N SER A 27 -7.24 1.09 0.88
CA SER A 27 -8.39 1.67 1.58
C SER A 27 -8.34 1.29 3.06
N PRO A 28 -7.34 1.80 3.81
CA PRO A 28 -7.26 1.48 5.23
C PRO A 28 -8.44 2.07 5.99
N GLU A 29 -8.89 1.35 7.00
CA GLU A 29 -9.91 1.86 7.91
C GLU A 29 -9.27 2.88 8.86
N ARG A 30 -10.06 3.83 9.34
CA ARG A 30 -9.64 4.78 10.35
C ARG A 30 -10.15 4.33 11.71
N ARG A 31 -9.25 4.26 12.68
CA ARG A 31 -9.63 3.99 14.07
C ARG A 31 -10.23 5.25 14.70
N GLU A 32 -10.88 5.11 15.85
CA GLU A 32 -11.50 6.22 16.58
C GLU A 32 -10.54 7.38 16.85
N ASN A 33 -9.25 7.06 17.05
CA ASN A 33 -8.21 8.07 17.29
C ASN A 33 -7.65 8.68 16.00
N GLY A 34 -8.21 8.35 14.84
CA GLY A 34 -7.79 8.88 13.56
C GLY A 34 -6.63 8.16 12.90
N TYR A 35 -6.04 7.17 13.57
CA TYR A 35 -4.95 6.39 12.98
C TYR A 35 -5.47 5.40 11.95
N ARG A 36 -4.66 5.16 10.92
CA ARG A 36 -5.00 4.20 9.86
C ARG A 36 -4.78 2.77 10.35
N ASP A 37 -5.71 1.90 9.97
CA ASP A 37 -5.62 0.48 10.26
C ASP A 37 -5.57 -0.27 8.92
N TYR A 38 -4.37 -0.70 8.51
CA TYR A 38 -4.16 -1.38 7.25
C TYR A 38 -4.51 -2.86 7.38
N SER A 39 -5.13 -3.41 6.36
CA SER A 39 -5.56 -4.82 6.34
C SER A 39 -4.50 -5.73 5.71
N GLU A 40 -4.71 -7.04 5.87
CA GLU A 40 -3.91 -8.05 5.15
C GLU A 40 -4.01 -7.85 3.64
N GLU A 41 -5.20 -7.49 3.16
CA GLU A 41 -5.44 -7.21 1.75
C GLU A 41 -4.61 -6.02 1.27
N ASP A 42 -4.51 -4.97 2.09
CA ASP A 42 -3.64 -3.82 1.78
C ASP A 42 -2.18 -4.25 1.66
N LEU A 43 -1.73 -5.12 2.56
CA LEU A 43 -0.37 -5.65 2.52
C LEU A 43 -0.12 -6.43 1.22
N GLU A 44 -1.04 -7.30 0.83
CA GLU A 44 -0.93 -8.06 -0.42
C GLU A 44 -0.88 -7.15 -1.63
N THR A 45 -1.69 -6.09 -1.63
CA THR A 45 -1.68 -5.09 -2.70
C THR A 45 -0.31 -4.41 -2.80
N LEU A 46 0.28 -4.02 -1.68
CA LEU A 46 1.61 -3.39 -1.67
C LEU A 46 2.68 -4.34 -2.19
N LYS A 47 2.64 -5.60 -1.80
CA LYS A 47 3.59 -6.60 -2.28
C LYS A 47 3.49 -6.80 -3.79
N ARG A 48 2.26 -6.83 -4.31
CA ARG A 48 2.00 -6.94 -5.75
C ARG A 48 2.55 -5.73 -6.50
N ILE A 49 2.27 -4.53 -6.00
CA ILE A 49 2.77 -3.29 -6.61
C ILE A 49 4.29 -3.31 -6.67
N LYS A 50 4.93 -3.68 -5.56
CA LYS A 50 6.40 -3.73 -5.49
C LYS A 50 6.97 -4.69 -6.53
N LEU A 51 6.40 -5.87 -6.64
CA LEU A 51 6.84 -6.88 -7.62
C LEU A 51 6.69 -6.38 -9.05
N LEU A 52 5.52 -5.85 -9.39
CA LEU A 52 5.23 -5.37 -10.74
C LEU A 52 6.11 -4.18 -11.12
N ARG A 53 6.37 -3.27 -10.16
CA ARG A 53 7.28 -2.15 -10.40
C ARG A 53 8.71 -2.62 -10.65
N LEU A 54 9.16 -3.65 -9.94
CA LEU A 54 10.48 -4.26 -10.19
C LEU A 54 10.59 -4.85 -11.59
N LEU A 55 9.47 -5.33 -12.13
CA LEU A 55 9.39 -5.88 -13.48
C LEU A 55 9.20 -4.80 -14.55
N GLY A 56 9.17 -3.54 -14.15
CA GLY A 56 9.07 -2.42 -15.07
C GLY A 56 7.64 -2.04 -15.48
N VAL A 57 6.63 -2.59 -14.82
CA VAL A 57 5.23 -2.24 -15.11
C VAL A 57 4.91 -0.86 -14.54
N SER A 58 4.29 0.00 -15.34
CA SER A 58 3.92 1.35 -14.89
C SER A 58 2.75 1.31 -13.90
N LEU A 59 2.63 2.34 -13.06
CA LEU A 59 1.49 2.44 -12.14
C LEU A 59 0.16 2.52 -12.88
N ALA A 60 0.13 3.19 -14.03
CA ALA A 60 -1.07 3.27 -14.84
C ALA A 60 -1.53 1.88 -15.29
N ASP A 61 -0.60 1.03 -15.72
CA ASP A 61 -0.90 -0.34 -16.14
C ASP A 61 -1.33 -1.21 -14.96
N ILE A 62 -0.70 -1.05 -13.80
CA ILE A 62 -1.09 -1.76 -12.59
C ILE A 62 -2.53 -1.39 -12.20
N LYS A 63 -2.85 -0.11 -12.27
CA LYS A 63 -4.17 0.40 -11.90
C LYS A 63 -5.27 -0.07 -12.86
N ALA A 64 -4.93 -0.25 -14.13
CA ALA A 64 -5.87 -0.69 -15.17
C ALA A 64 -6.16 -2.20 -15.11
N ALA A 65 -5.31 -2.95 -14.46
CA ALA A 65 -5.42 -4.41 -14.41
C ALA A 65 -6.53 -4.92 -13.49
#